data_92c0795ea90cb2887f932468851d8ce2
#
_entry.id   92c0795ea90cb2887f932468851d8ce2
#
_cell.length_a   1.000
_cell.length_b   1.000
_cell.length_c   1.000
_cell.angle_alpha   90.00
_cell.angle_beta   90.00
_cell.angle_gamma   90.00
#
_symmetry.space_group_name_H-M   'P 1'
#
loop_
_entity.id
_entity.type
_entity.pdbx_description
1 polymer ?
#
loop_
_entity_poly.entity_id
_entity_poly.type
_entity_poly.pdbx_seq_one_letter_code
_entity_poly.pdbx_strand_id
1 'polypeptide(L)'
;VFEHVDPFIGTEATALPEPSGLAATWWWPKPQVGNTHPGATYPLGMVSACAYSGAYPTGYGRYDLSTEGLPPELHTTQRASGFTHFQQSGTGAIRKYYNYVRVTPMLQPLDDLGRLWEITDEQAEPGWYSATLDSGIRCEITVGPKTAVHRYTFPAHRDARLVVDLSMGGLDIPYGRTVPLRAHLHALEPGVAQGEITVEGAPLAVHVECDHPHWRQMLWYDRRLMPGGTRLDFDRIRPTTLRPFGLMWAGPTEPGQVVELRFGFSLRGVEQARANLVAECGPGPSSFAERRARTAHTWRQTLGKVQVDTPSADRQTVLSTALYHSLIKPCLAPDESPFWPTDTPFAFDIATMWDIYRTQLPLLTALLPERAVELATALLHIGEEEGNLPIGYRMARGADRFSRQGSALAHTFLADLCRLGLPGMDWDWALVHLHNDLRRTYGEEFLLRGVAHPISHTLDLAYGYHCTAVLAQQVGDRALLDQFAPLAGRWRNAFDPETGLLHDSTFYEGGRWNYSFRLLHDMAARIELAGGDAAFVGLLDRFFGVGADPVKQPGLAPTEDEMREGYALHRFEGLNNEPDMEAPWAYQYAGRPDRTADVVHAIVQN
;
A
#
# COMPACT_ATOMS: atom_id res chain seq x y z
N VAL A 1 -12.34 14.74 -12.48
CA VAL A 1 -11.79 14.01 -11.32
C VAL A 1 -10.30 14.27 -11.20
N PHE A 2 -9.48 14.08 -12.26
CA PHE A 2 -8.01 14.29 -12.20
C PHE A 2 -7.61 15.66 -11.63
N GLU A 3 -8.23 16.73 -12.09
CA GLU A 3 -7.94 18.12 -11.70
C GLU A 3 -8.35 18.47 -10.25
N HIS A 4 -9.07 17.57 -9.60
CA HIS A 4 -9.52 17.73 -8.22
C HIS A 4 -8.77 16.81 -7.24
N VAL A 5 -7.75 16.09 -7.70
CA VAL A 5 -6.91 15.28 -6.82
C VAL A 5 -5.96 16.19 -6.05
N ASP A 6 -5.96 16.07 -4.75
CA ASP A 6 -4.98 16.68 -3.86
C ASP A 6 -4.11 15.59 -3.22
N PRO A 7 -2.92 15.30 -3.74
CA PRO A 7 -2.05 14.26 -3.20
C PRO A 7 -1.57 14.51 -1.76
N PHE A 8 -1.76 15.72 -1.22
CA PHE A 8 -1.37 16.04 0.15
C PHE A 8 -2.39 15.61 1.20
N ILE A 9 -3.62 15.27 0.81
CA ILE A 9 -4.61 14.71 1.74
C ILE A 9 -4.05 13.40 2.34
N GLY A 10 -4.03 13.31 3.67
CA GLY A 10 -3.53 12.15 4.40
C GLY A 10 -2.01 12.12 4.61
N THR A 11 -1.28 13.19 4.26
CA THR A 11 0.17 13.29 4.52
C THR A 11 0.51 13.84 5.90
N GLU A 12 -0.46 14.47 6.55
CA GLU A 12 -0.31 15.08 7.88
C GLU A 12 -1.37 14.55 8.83
N ALA A 13 -1.09 14.65 10.13
CA ALA A 13 -2.15 14.51 11.11
C ALA A 13 -3.06 15.72 11.05
N THR A 14 -4.34 15.45 11.04
CA THR A 14 -5.36 16.48 11.08
C THR A 14 -6.07 16.43 12.42
N ALA A 15 -6.26 17.59 13.05
CA ALA A 15 -7.20 17.71 14.16
C ALA A 15 -8.61 17.46 13.58
N LEU A 16 -9.21 16.35 13.97
CA LEU A 16 -10.59 16.07 13.58
C LEU A 16 -11.53 17.04 14.31
N PRO A 17 -12.60 17.49 13.65
CA PRO A 17 -13.64 18.25 14.32
C PRO A 17 -14.32 17.39 15.40
N GLU A 18 -14.93 18.01 16.38
CA GLU A 18 -15.77 17.28 17.34
C GLU A 18 -16.89 16.53 16.58
N PRO A 19 -17.00 15.21 16.76
CA PRO A 19 -18.01 14.45 16.05
C PRO A 19 -19.42 14.87 16.47
N SER A 20 -20.34 14.86 15.52
CA SER A 20 -21.72 15.32 15.70
C SER A 20 -22.73 14.26 15.27
N GLY A 21 -23.99 14.42 15.69
CA GLY A 21 -25.07 13.50 15.32
C GLY A 21 -24.79 12.08 15.78
N LEU A 22 -25.01 11.11 14.89
CA LEU A 22 -24.75 9.70 15.18
C LEU A 22 -23.28 9.44 15.50
N ALA A 23 -22.38 10.11 14.82
CA ALA A 23 -20.94 9.96 15.04
C ALA A 23 -20.48 10.37 16.45
N ALA A 24 -21.24 11.23 17.15
CA ALA A 24 -20.96 11.60 18.53
C ALA A 24 -21.11 10.42 19.52
N THR A 25 -21.74 9.32 19.11
CA THR A 25 -21.86 8.09 19.91
C THR A 25 -20.71 7.11 19.67
N TRP A 26 -19.82 7.40 18.71
CA TRP A 26 -18.71 6.55 18.34
C TRP A 26 -17.46 6.90 19.14
N TRP A 27 -16.57 5.92 19.27
CA TRP A 27 -15.24 6.20 19.76
C TRP A 27 -14.36 6.70 18.61
N TRP A 28 -13.72 7.84 18.81
CA TRP A 28 -12.82 8.41 17.84
C TRP A 28 -11.39 8.33 18.36
N PRO A 29 -10.45 7.81 17.58
CA PRO A 29 -9.06 7.84 17.95
C PRO A 29 -8.56 9.27 18.02
N LYS A 30 -7.44 9.47 18.72
CA LYS A 30 -6.68 10.70 18.60
C LYS A 30 -6.32 10.97 17.14
N PRO A 31 -6.00 12.23 16.78
CA PRO A 31 -5.59 12.55 15.43
C PRO A 31 -4.59 11.53 14.89
N GLN A 32 -4.92 10.93 13.75
CA GLN A 32 -4.06 9.96 13.12
C GLN A 32 -2.88 10.67 12.45
N VAL A 33 -1.72 10.06 12.53
CA VAL A 33 -0.57 10.48 11.75
C VAL A 33 -0.85 10.19 10.28
N GLY A 34 -0.59 11.17 9.41
CA GLY A 34 -0.70 10.93 7.97
C GLY A 34 0.25 9.83 7.52
N ASN A 35 -0.24 8.89 6.75
CA ASN A 35 0.48 7.69 6.33
C ASN A 35 0.50 7.49 4.81
N THR A 36 0.30 8.57 4.06
CA THR A 36 0.48 8.62 2.62
C THR A 36 1.58 9.62 2.24
N HIS A 37 1.92 9.68 0.97
CA HIS A 37 2.91 10.62 0.44
C HIS A 37 2.37 11.34 -0.81
N PRO A 38 2.77 12.58 -1.08
CA PRO A 38 2.32 13.33 -2.25
C PRO A 38 3.16 13.06 -3.50
N GLY A 39 4.02 12.06 -3.45
CA GLY A 39 5.01 11.79 -4.49
C GLY A 39 4.40 11.43 -5.84
N ALA A 40 5.25 11.52 -6.86
CA ALA A 40 4.90 11.07 -8.19
C ALA A 40 4.60 9.56 -8.20
N THR A 41 3.47 9.17 -8.77
CA THR A 41 3.02 7.77 -8.89
C THR A 41 2.49 7.48 -10.29
N TYR A 42 2.43 6.21 -10.65
CA TYR A 42 1.75 5.71 -11.84
C TYR A 42 0.61 4.77 -11.42
N PRO A 43 -0.53 4.70 -12.12
CA PRO A 43 -1.61 3.80 -11.73
C PRO A 43 -1.12 2.36 -11.60
N LEU A 44 -1.16 1.79 -10.40
CA LEU A 44 -0.67 0.44 -10.07
C LEU A 44 0.78 0.19 -10.54
N GLY A 45 1.58 1.24 -10.67
CA GLY A 45 2.96 1.16 -11.15
C GLY A 45 3.94 0.67 -10.07
N MET A 46 5.07 0.13 -10.53
CA MET A 46 6.13 -0.35 -9.65
C MET A 46 6.84 0.81 -8.92
N VAL A 47 7.01 1.95 -9.61
CA VAL A 47 7.81 3.08 -9.13
C VAL A 47 6.93 4.21 -8.64
N SER A 48 7.23 4.68 -7.45
CA SER A 48 6.77 5.96 -6.89
C SER A 48 7.99 6.73 -6.40
N ALA A 49 7.95 8.06 -6.40
CA ALA A 49 9.10 8.86 -5.95
C ALA A 49 8.67 10.14 -5.24
N CYS A 50 9.31 10.44 -4.12
CA CYS A 50 9.00 11.60 -3.29
C CYS A 50 10.21 12.05 -2.46
N ALA A 51 10.09 13.18 -1.82
CA ALA A 51 11.00 13.60 -0.77
C ALA A 51 11.06 12.55 0.35
N TYR A 52 12.24 12.41 0.96
CA TYR A 52 12.52 11.46 2.01
C TYR A 52 13.07 12.16 3.24
N SER A 53 12.33 12.10 4.35
CA SER A 53 12.75 12.62 5.65
C SER A 53 13.25 11.51 6.60
N GLY A 54 12.91 10.26 6.31
CA GLY A 54 13.15 9.12 7.17
C GLY A 54 12.04 8.87 8.20
N ALA A 55 10.93 9.61 8.12
CA ALA A 55 9.82 9.46 9.05
C ALA A 55 8.88 8.32 8.63
N TYR A 56 8.31 7.68 9.64
CA TYR A 56 7.29 6.66 9.51
C TYR A 56 5.92 7.28 9.13
N PRO A 57 5.06 6.57 8.37
CA PRO A 57 5.30 5.23 7.84
C PRO A 57 5.88 5.22 6.42
N THR A 58 5.81 6.29 5.67
CA THR A 58 6.12 6.29 4.24
C THR A 58 7.55 6.73 3.92
N GLY A 59 8.27 7.25 4.91
CA GLY A 59 9.56 7.91 4.72
C GLY A 59 9.44 9.39 4.32
N TYR A 60 8.25 9.82 3.91
CA TYR A 60 7.97 11.21 3.59
C TYR A 60 7.62 12.03 4.84
N GLY A 61 6.86 11.47 5.76
CA GLY A 61 6.17 12.09 6.88
C GLY A 61 6.78 13.37 7.45
N ARG A 62 5.95 14.30 7.81
CA ARG A 62 6.32 15.58 8.43
C ARG A 62 6.48 15.47 9.94
N TYR A 63 6.89 14.30 10.45
CA TYR A 63 7.02 14.02 11.87
C TYR A 63 8.46 13.83 12.28
N ASP A 64 8.81 14.42 13.40
CA ASP A 64 10.06 14.11 14.07
C ASP A 64 9.86 12.87 14.95
N LEU A 65 10.44 11.75 14.56
CA LEU A 65 10.44 10.50 15.34
C LEU A 65 11.49 10.51 16.47
N SER A 66 12.16 11.61 16.72
CA SER A 66 13.21 11.70 17.73
C SER A 66 12.70 11.65 19.18
N THR A 67 11.40 11.69 19.39
CA THR A 67 10.77 11.59 20.71
C THR A 67 10.36 10.14 20.98
N GLU A 68 11.30 9.32 21.46
CA GLU A 68 11.03 7.95 21.92
C GLU A 68 9.96 7.95 23.02
N GLY A 69 8.92 7.15 22.82
CA GLY A 69 7.99 6.75 23.90
C GLY A 69 6.77 7.64 24.14
N LEU A 70 6.57 8.67 23.35
CA LEU A 70 5.34 9.45 23.37
C LEU A 70 4.54 9.24 22.07
N PRO A 71 3.19 9.38 22.07
CA PRO A 71 2.50 9.57 20.82
C PRO A 71 3.22 10.72 20.11
N PRO A 72 3.56 10.60 18.82
CA PRO A 72 4.37 11.59 18.14
C PRO A 72 3.72 12.96 18.35
N GLU A 73 4.36 13.81 19.12
CA GLU A 73 4.00 15.21 19.10
C GLU A 73 4.20 15.67 17.65
N LEU A 74 3.17 16.28 17.11
CA LEU A 74 3.06 16.64 15.70
C LEU A 74 4.08 17.74 15.33
N HIS A 75 5.33 17.39 15.29
CA HIS A 75 6.36 18.27 14.76
C HIS A 75 6.48 18.02 13.25
N THR A 76 5.75 18.81 12.49
CA THR A 76 5.85 18.81 11.03
C THR A 76 7.22 19.32 10.62
N THR A 77 8.14 18.44 10.25
CA THR A 77 9.40 18.87 9.65
C THR A 77 9.23 18.91 8.14
N GLN A 78 9.16 20.10 7.57
CA GLN A 78 9.24 20.30 6.10
C GLN A 78 10.70 20.16 5.67
N ARG A 79 11.26 18.97 5.81
CA ARG A 79 12.67 18.70 5.55
C ARG A 79 12.84 17.38 4.83
N ALA A 80 13.87 17.29 3.98
CA ALA A 80 14.24 16.06 3.30
C ALA A 80 15.76 15.91 3.24
N SER A 81 16.22 14.66 3.27
CA SER A 81 17.62 14.31 3.02
C SER A 81 17.89 13.96 1.54
N GLY A 82 16.87 14.03 0.71
CA GLY A 82 16.89 13.70 -0.71
C GLY A 82 15.54 13.15 -1.15
N PHE A 83 15.54 12.46 -2.29
CA PHE A 83 14.34 11.88 -2.89
C PHE A 83 14.56 10.38 -3.09
N THR A 84 13.60 9.56 -2.65
CA THR A 84 13.68 8.10 -2.76
C THR A 84 12.60 7.56 -3.69
N HIS A 85 12.78 6.31 -4.09
CA HIS A 85 11.87 5.58 -4.95
C HIS A 85 11.19 4.44 -4.19
N PHE A 86 10.11 3.89 -4.73
CA PHE A 86 9.33 2.81 -4.15
C PHE A 86 8.67 3.18 -2.81
N GLN A 87 8.26 4.42 -2.66
CA GLN A 87 7.52 4.81 -1.48
C GLN A 87 6.16 4.14 -1.45
N GLN A 88 5.78 3.64 -0.29
CA GLN A 88 4.45 3.09 -0.07
C GLN A 88 3.47 4.19 0.31
N SER A 89 2.20 3.96 0.01
CA SER A 89 1.10 4.79 0.47
C SER A 89 0.14 3.94 1.28
N GLY A 90 -0.23 4.41 2.45
CA GLY A 90 -1.14 3.73 3.34
C GLY A 90 -0.47 2.89 4.41
N THR A 91 -1.30 2.32 5.27
CA THR A 91 -0.95 1.39 6.36
C THR A 91 -1.17 -0.05 5.95
N GLY A 92 -1.13 -0.96 6.90
CA GLY A 92 -1.24 -2.39 6.67
C GLY A 92 0.02 -2.96 6.01
N ALA A 93 1.08 -2.19 5.99
CA ALA A 93 2.34 -2.65 5.47
C ALA A 93 2.88 -3.81 6.28
N ILE A 94 3.46 -4.74 5.59
CA ILE A 94 4.09 -5.94 6.09
C ILE A 94 5.43 -5.65 6.77
N ARG A 95 5.45 -4.66 7.62
CA ARG A 95 6.57 -4.22 8.47
C ARG A 95 7.80 -3.70 7.72
N LYS A 96 7.68 -3.43 6.41
CA LYS A 96 8.77 -2.85 5.65
C LYS A 96 8.29 -1.80 4.66
N TYR A 97 8.99 -0.68 4.67
CA TYR A 97 8.78 0.44 3.76
C TYR A 97 10.03 0.59 2.92
N TYR A 98 9.88 0.63 1.61
CA TYR A 98 11.00 0.51 0.69
C TYR A 98 11.92 1.75 0.74
N ASN A 99 11.68 2.79 0.01
CA ASN A 99 12.54 4.00 -0.01
C ASN A 99 13.98 3.72 -0.48
N TYR A 100 14.11 3.03 -1.60
CA TYR A 100 15.41 2.70 -2.18
C TYR A 100 15.92 3.81 -3.10
N VAL A 101 17.22 3.78 -3.38
CA VAL A 101 17.92 4.62 -4.36
C VAL A 101 17.61 6.11 -4.11
N ARG A 102 18.26 6.65 -3.08
CA ARG A 102 18.11 8.07 -2.73
C ARG A 102 18.92 8.96 -3.63
N VAL A 103 18.31 10.00 -4.18
CA VAL A 103 18.97 11.06 -4.94
C VAL A 103 19.00 12.33 -4.12
N THR A 104 20.18 12.90 -3.92
CA THR A 104 20.37 14.16 -3.19
C THR A 104 21.06 15.18 -4.08
N PRO A 105 20.36 16.22 -4.56
CA PRO A 105 20.99 17.36 -5.21
C PRO A 105 21.66 18.23 -4.14
N MET A 106 22.91 18.62 -4.36
CA MET A 106 23.72 19.31 -3.36
C MET A 106 24.58 20.43 -3.98
N LEU A 107 24.80 21.49 -3.20
CA LEU A 107 25.84 22.51 -3.43
C LEU A 107 26.97 22.39 -2.40
N GLN A 108 26.77 21.61 -1.36
CA GLN A 108 27.66 21.38 -0.23
C GLN A 108 28.61 20.21 -0.49
N PRO A 109 29.67 20.06 0.29
CA PRO A 109 30.52 18.87 0.26
C PRO A 109 29.77 17.58 0.54
N LEU A 110 30.30 16.45 0.05
CA LEU A 110 29.70 15.13 0.23
C LEU A 110 29.59 14.72 1.71
N ASP A 111 30.37 15.34 2.60
CA ASP A 111 30.29 15.13 4.05
C ASP A 111 28.89 15.50 4.63
N ASP A 112 28.18 16.42 3.98
CA ASP A 112 26.83 16.84 4.35
C ASP A 112 25.73 15.88 3.85
N LEU A 113 26.08 14.80 3.15
CA LEU A 113 25.11 13.81 2.71
C LEU A 113 24.37 13.17 3.90
N GLY A 114 23.06 13.22 3.84
CA GLY A 114 22.17 12.76 4.92
C GLY A 114 21.70 13.87 5.87
N ARG A 115 22.20 15.10 5.69
CA ARG A 115 21.59 16.28 6.32
C ARG A 115 20.15 16.43 5.82
N LEU A 116 19.30 16.98 6.66
CA LEU A 116 17.95 17.39 6.29
C LEU A 116 17.96 18.84 5.81
N TRP A 117 17.53 19.07 4.57
CA TRP A 117 17.32 20.39 3.97
C TRP A 117 15.86 20.79 4.13
N GLU A 118 15.59 22.05 4.39
CA GLU A 118 14.24 22.57 4.40
C GLU A 118 13.65 22.55 2.98
N ILE A 119 12.39 22.18 2.90
CA ILE A 119 11.60 22.14 1.66
C ILE A 119 10.67 23.34 1.65
N THR A 120 10.67 24.05 0.54
CA THR A 120 9.72 25.13 0.24
C THR A 120 9.05 24.89 -1.10
N ASP A 121 7.96 25.59 -1.38
CA ASP A 121 7.26 25.53 -2.67
C ASP A 121 6.98 24.10 -3.13
N GLU A 122 6.43 23.29 -2.21
CA GLU A 122 6.09 21.90 -2.48
C GLU A 122 4.79 21.81 -3.25
N GLN A 123 4.77 21.05 -4.35
CA GLN A 123 3.61 20.87 -5.22
C GLN A 123 3.54 19.43 -5.71
N ALA A 124 2.33 18.94 -5.91
CA ALA A 124 2.08 17.59 -6.42
C ALA A 124 0.82 17.52 -7.27
N GLU A 125 0.85 16.62 -8.26
CA GLU A 125 -0.28 16.18 -9.08
C GLU A 125 -0.13 14.67 -9.31
N PRO A 126 -1.19 13.94 -9.70
CA PRO A 126 -1.03 12.55 -10.07
C PRO A 126 0.06 12.36 -11.13
N GLY A 127 1.15 11.69 -10.76
CA GLY A 127 2.31 11.43 -11.64
C GLY A 127 3.42 12.49 -11.62
N TRP A 128 3.29 13.52 -10.80
CA TRP A 128 4.32 14.55 -10.68
C TRP A 128 4.42 15.10 -9.25
N TYR A 129 5.64 15.37 -8.86
CA TYR A 129 5.97 15.96 -7.57
C TYR A 129 7.07 16.99 -7.74
N SER A 130 7.04 18.08 -7.00
CA SER A 130 8.14 19.06 -6.95
C SER A 130 8.31 19.67 -5.57
N ALA A 131 9.56 20.08 -5.29
CA ALA A 131 9.94 20.81 -4.09
C ALA A 131 11.15 21.67 -4.37
N THR A 132 11.31 22.77 -3.64
CA THR A 132 12.51 23.60 -3.66
C THR A 132 13.25 23.44 -2.34
N LEU A 133 14.54 23.11 -2.39
CA LEU A 133 15.39 23.03 -1.20
C LEU A 133 15.84 24.42 -0.77
N ASP A 134 16.17 24.60 0.51
CA ASP A 134 16.74 25.86 1.06
C ASP A 134 18.04 26.30 0.36
N SER A 135 18.72 25.38 -0.32
CA SER A 135 19.85 25.66 -1.21
C SER A 135 19.48 26.40 -2.50
N GLY A 136 18.19 26.58 -2.78
CA GLY A 136 17.67 27.16 -4.02
C GLY A 136 17.57 26.19 -5.19
N ILE A 137 17.81 24.89 -5.00
CA ILE A 137 17.64 23.88 -6.04
C ILE A 137 16.15 23.50 -6.11
N ARG A 138 15.54 23.68 -7.30
CA ARG A 138 14.20 23.16 -7.59
C ARG A 138 14.32 21.73 -8.09
N CYS A 139 13.56 20.84 -7.47
CA CYS A 139 13.53 19.43 -7.76
C CYS A 139 12.14 19.07 -8.31
N GLU A 140 12.07 18.39 -9.43
CA GLU A 140 10.85 17.91 -10.03
C GLU A 140 11.02 16.44 -10.40
N ILE A 141 9.97 15.63 -10.15
CA ILE A 141 10.02 14.19 -10.38
C ILE A 141 8.74 13.76 -11.09
N THR A 142 8.88 12.92 -12.09
CA THR A 142 7.78 12.18 -12.71
C THR A 142 8.17 10.72 -12.87
N VAL A 143 7.19 9.83 -12.97
CA VAL A 143 7.43 8.39 -13.03
C VAL A 143 6.65 7.74 -14.17
N GLY A 144 7.16 6.61 -14.64
CA GLY A 144 6.44 5.65 -15.45
C GLY A 144 6.13 4.38 -14.63
N PRO A 145 5.62 3.32 -15.26
CA PRO A 145 5.41 2.02 -14.61
C PRO A 145 6.65 1.48 -13.89
N LYS A 146 7.82 1.58 -14.54
CA LYS A 146 9.10 1.02 -14.08
C LYS A 146 10.25 2.02 -14.12
N THR A 147 9.96 3.30 -14.31
CA THR A 147 10.96 4.36 -14.52
C THR A 147 10.67 5.59 -13.67
N ALA A 148 11.71 6.39 -13.44
CA ALA A 148 11.59 7.75 -12.90
C ALA A 148 12.44 8.71 -13.70
N VAL A 149 11.96 9.94 -13.86
CA VAL A 149 12.74 11.04 -14.44
C VAL A 149 12.73 12.20 -13.46
N HIS A 150 13.92 12.60 -13.05
CA HIS A 150 14.15 13.72 -12.16
C HIS A 150 14.71 14.90 -12.96
N ARG A 151 14.23 16.08 -12.68
CA ARG A 151 14.70 17.33 -13.24
C ARG A 151 15.10 18.28 -12.11
N TYR A 152 16.33 18.74 -12.14
CA TYR A 152 16.88 19.65 -11.16
C TYR A 152 17.24 20.97 -11.81
N THR A 153 16.70 22.07 -11.28
CA THR A 153 17.08 23.43 -11.70
C THR A 153 17.99 24.03 -10.65
N PHE A 154 19.21 24.31 -11.02
CA PHE A 154 20.27 24.79 -10.13
C PHE A 154 20.41 26.30 -10.14
N PRO A 155 20.81 26.92 -9.02
CA PRO A 155 21.41 28.24 -9.03
C PRO A 155 22.84 28.16 -9.61
N ALA A 156 23.47 29.31 -9.85
CA ALA A 156 24.90 29.34 -10.23
C ALA A 156 25.76 28.72 -9.13
N HIS A 157 26.59 27.75 -9.49
CA HIS A 157 27.52 27.13 -8.56
C HIS A 157 28.72 26.52 -9.31
N ARG A 158 29.88 26.58 -8.69
CA ARG A 158 31.14 26.07 -9.30
C ARG A 158 31.25 24.55 -9.31
N ASP A 159 30.51 23.86 -8.43
CA ASP A 159 30.60 22.40 -8.20
C ASP A 159 29.27 21.88 -7.65
N ALA A 160 28.18 22.01 -8.46
CA ALA A 160 26.90 21.43 -8.15
C ALA A 160 26.95 19.89 -8.28
N ARG A 161 26.17 19.18 -7.49
CA ARG A 161 26.24 17.71 -7.35
C ARG A 161 24.88 17.07 -7.40
N LEU A 162 24.82 15.92 -8.07
CA LEU A 162 23.73 14.96 -7.97
C LEU A 162 24.28 13.66 -7.40
N VAL A 163 23.96 13.38 -6.16
CA VAL A 163 24.45 12.22 -5.40
C VAL A 163 23.39 11.15 -5.40
N VAL A 164 23.71 9.98 -5.92
CA VAL A 164 22.84 8.79 -5.90
C VAL A 164 23.41 7.81 -4.88
N ASP A 165 22.61 7.54 -3.85
CA ASP A 165 22.94 6.68 -2.72
C ASP A 165 22.20 5.35 -2.86
N LEU A 166 22.94 4.27 -3.05
CA LEU A 166 22.42 2.90 -3.15
C LEU A 166 22.46 2.15 -1.81
N SER A 167 22.98 2.78 -0.76
CA SER A 167 23.09 2.16 0.56
C SER A 167 21.76 2.14 1.33
N MET A 168 20.72 2.78 0.80
CA MET A 168 19.39 2.78 1.41
C MET A 168 18.73 1.42 1.26
N GLY A 169 18.33 0.83 2.36
CA GLY A 169 17.69 -0.49 2.40
C GLY A 169 16.23 -0.46 2.87
N GLY A 170 15.61 0.72 2.92
CA GLY A 170 14.24 0.90 3.40
C GLY A 170 14.13 1.14 4.91
N LEU A 171 12.90 1.09 5.39
CA LEU A 171 12.55 1.24 6.81
C LEU A 171 11.86 -0.03 7.30
N ASP A 172 12.22 -0.52 8.46
CA ASP A 172 11.53 -1.63 9.16
C ASP A 172 10.74 -1.12 10.37
N ILE A 173 9.64 -1.77 10.69
CA ILE A 173 8.91 -1.58 11.95
C ILE A 173 9.41 -2.60 12.99
N PRO A 174 9.72 -2.17 14.23
CA PRO A 174 9.71 -0.80 14.74
C PRO A 174 11.02 -0.04 14.45
N TYR A 175 10.94 0.92 13.57
CA TYR A 175 11.90 2.03 13.38
C TYR A 175 13.38 1.68 13.25
N GLY A 176 13.71 0.79 12.33
CA GLY A 176 15.08 0.50 11.93
C GLY A 176 15.34 0.88 10.48
N ARG A 177 16.54 1.35 10.16
CA ARG A 177 17.01 1.37 8.78
C ARG A 177 17.50 -0.02 8.42
N THR A 178 17.04 -0.54 7.30
CA THR A 178 17.63 -1.74 6.72
C THR A 178 18.71 -1.38 5.71
N VAL A 179 19.52 -2.35 5.39
CA VAL A 179 20.63 -2.17 4.46
C VAL A 179 20.59 -3.27 3.43
N PRO A 180 21.02 -2.99 2.18
CA PRO A 180 21.20 -4.03 1.19
C PRO A 180 22.17 -5.11 1.69
N LEU A 181 21.90 -6.37 1.32
CA LEU A 181 22.79 -7.48 1.68
C LEU A 181 24.00 -7.58 0.75
N ARG A 182 23.82 -7.21 -0.51
CA ARG A 182 24.84 -7.14 -1.57
C ARG A 182 24.61 -5.89 -2.39
N ALA A 183 25.67 -5.41 -3.03
CA ALA A 183 25.56 -4.31 -3.99
C ALA A 183 26.66 -4.38 -5.04
N HIS A 184 26.29 -4.08 -6.26
CA HIS A 184 27.19 -3.91 -7.39
C HIS A 184 26.89 -2.57 -8.06
N LEU A 185 27.92 -1.77 -8.30
CA LEU A 185 27.77 -0.46 -8.92
C LEU A 185 28.85 -0.27 -9.96
N HIS A 186 28.46 0.11 -11.15
CA HIS A 186 29.35 0.28 -12.30
C HIS A 186 29.08 1.62 -13.01
N ALA A 187 30.08 2.46 -13.05
CA ALA A 187 30.12 3.62 -13.93
C ALA A 187 30.54 3.13 -15.33
N LEU A 188 29.65 3.22 -16.31
CA LEU A 188 29.87 2.68 -17.66
C LEU A 188 30.60 3.70 -18.54
N GLU A 189 29.88 4.62 -19.10
CA GLU A 189 30.33 5.68 -19.96
C GLU A 189 29.94 7.04 -19.36
N PRO A 190 30.49 8.15 -19.86
CA PRO A 190 30.13 9.48 -19.33
C PRO A 190 28.64 9.70 -19.34
N GLY A 191 28.08 9.99 -18.17
CA GLY A 191 26.64 10.18 -17.99
C GLY A 191 25.83 8.89 -17.74
N VAL A 192 26.45 7.70 -17.82
CA VAL A 192 25.72 6.42 -17.68
C VAL A 192 26.29 5.56 -16.57
N ALA A 193 25.44 5.04 -15.72
CA ALA A 193 25.82 4.08 -14.69
C ALA A 193 24.70 3.06 -14.47
N GLN A 194 25.07 1.94 -13.86
CA GLN A 194 24.12 0.92 -13.44
C GLN A 194 24.51 0.36 -12.07
N GLY A 195 23.54 -0.10 -11.34
CA GLY A 195 23.75 -0.72 -10.04
C GLY A 195 22.70 -1.78 -9.75
N GLU A 196 23.05 -2.68 -8.88
CA GLU A 196 22.14 -3.68 -8.35
C GLU A 196 22.37 -3.80 -6.85
N ILE A 197 21.31 -3.78 -6.09
CA ILE A 197 21.33 -4.08 -4.66
C ILE A 197 20.46 -5.31 -4.40
N THR A 198 20.86 -6.13 -3.44
CA THR A 198 20.02 -7.25 -2.97
C THR A 198 19.29 -6.82 -1.72
N VAL A 199 17.97 -6.75 -1.81
CA VAL A 199 17.08 -6.38 -0.74
C VAL A 199 16.18 -7.55 -0.39
N GLU A 200 16.19 -7.99 0.86
CA GLU A 200 15.39 -9.12 1.36
C GLU A 200 15.50 -10.42 0.53
N GLY A 201 16.61 -10.62 -0.14
CA GLY A 201 16.86 -11.81 -0.96
C GLY A 201 16.46 -11.68 -2.43
N ALA A 202 15.95 -10.54 -2.87
CA ALA A 202 15.68 -10.25 -4.27
C ALA A 202 16.61 -9.14 -4.81
N PRO A 203 16.95 -9.17 -6.10
CA PRO A 203 17.68 -8.06 -6.72
C PRO A 203 16.76 -6.86 -6.92
N LEU A 204 17.32 -5.67 -6.74
CA LEU A 204 16.75 -4.43 -7.25
C LEU A 204 17.84 -3.75 -8.09
N ALA A 205 17.66 -3.78 -9.39
CA ALA A 205 18.58 -3.18 -10.34
C ALA A 205 18.12 -1.79 -10.76
N VAL A 206 19.10 -0.93 -11.02
CA VAL A 206 18.89 0.40 -11.55
C VAL A 206 19.86 0.67 -12.70
N HIS A 207 19.32 1.23 -13.78
CA HIS A 207 20.09 1.88 -14.83
C HIS A 207 19.78 3.36 -14.78
N VAL A 208 20.83 4.20 -14.74
CA VAL A 208 20.67 5.63 -14.60
C VAL A 208 21.49 6.39 -15.64
N GLU A 209 20.86 7.40 -16.22
CA GLU A 209 21.48 8.27 -17.21
C GLU A 209 21.35 9.74 -16.78
N CYS A 210 22.45 10.48 -16.90
CA CYS A 210 22.53 11.93 -16.70
C CYS A 210 22.69 12.62 -18.05
N ASP A 211 21.87 13.62 -18.33
CA ASP A 211 21.91 14.38 -19.61
C ASP A 211 23.12 15.33 -19.74
N HIS A 212 23.99 15.38 -18.73
CA HIS A 212 25.21 16.16 -18.70
C HIS A 212 26.46 15.26 -18.70
N PRO A 213 26.82 14.62 -19.82
CA PRO A 213 27.92 13.65 -19.89
C PRO A 213 29.31 14.28 -19.63
N HIS A 214 29.45 15.60 -19.71
CA HIS A 214 30.67 16.32 -19.37
C HIS A 214 30.80 16.63 -17.87
N TRP A 215 29.78 16.40 -17.07
CA TRP A 215 29.93 16.42 -15.63
C TRP A 215 30.84 15.29 -15.18
N ARG A 216 31.63 15.53 -14.14
CA ARG A 216 32.50 14.49 -13.58
C ARG A 216 31.65 13.40 -12.94
N GLN A 217 31.75 12.19 -13.47
CA GLN A 217 31.10 10.99 -12.94
C GLN A 217 32.08 10.27 -12.02
N MET A 218 31.67 10.01 -10.77
CA MET A 218 32.54 9.41 -9.76
C MET A 218 31.75 8.45 -8.88
N LEU A 219 32.41 7.34 -8.51
CA LEU A 219 31.93 6.51 -7.40
C LEU A 219 32.39 7.11 -6.07
N TRP A 220 31.64 6.84 -5.04
CA TRP A 220 31.98 7.24 -3.69
C TRP A 220 31.65 6.16 -2.67
N TYR A 221 32.43 6.11 -1.60
CA TYR A 221 32.28 5.21 -0.48
C TYR A 221 32.62 5.94 0.82
N ASP A 222 31.78 5.79 1.86
CA ASP A 222 31.96 6.45 3.16
C ASP A 222 32.17 7.97 3.01
N ARG A 223 31.38 8.60 2.13
CA ARG A 223 31.45 10.03 1.77
C ARG A 223 32.80 10.47 1.16
N ARG A 224 33.61 9.52 0.73
CA ARG A 224 34.88 9.79 0.05
C ARG A 224 34.78 9.41 -1.41
N LEU A 225 35.25 10.32 -2.26
CA LEU A 225 35.31 10.08 -3.69
C LEU A 225 36.37 9.02 -4.00
N MET A 226 36.10 8.24 -5.04
CA MET A 226 37.00 7.20 -5.56
C MET A 226 37.51 7.62 -6.95
N PRO A 227 38.53 8.47 -7.04
CA PRO A 227 39.04 8.95 -8.33
C PRO A 227 39.53 7.78 -9.19
N GLY A 228 39.04 7.72 -10.44
CA GLY A 228 39.40 6.66 -11.38
C GLY A 228 38.74 5.31 -11.12
N GLY A 229 37.98 5.17 -10.04
CA GLY A 229 37.19 3.99 -9.79
C GLY A 229 35.96 3.93 -10.69
N THR A 230 35.78 2.81 -11.40
CA THR A 230 34.61 2.57 -12.27
C THR A 230 33.70 1.50 -11.73
N ARG A 231 34.10 0.77 -10.70
CA ARG A 231 33.35 -0.33 -10.14
C ARG A 231 33.46 -0.40 -8.62
N LEU A 232 32.36 -0.79 -7.97
CA LEU A 232 32.29 -0.98 -6.55
C LEU A 232 31.41 -2.20 -6.28
N ASP A 233 31.99 -3.21 -5.65
CA ASP A 233 31.34 -4.49 -5.42
C ASP A 233 31.33 -4.82 -3.92
N PHE A 234 30.17 -5.20 -3.41
CA PHE A 234 29.97 -5.70 -2.06
C PHE A 234 29.24 -7.04 -2.14
N ASP A 235 29.96 -8.13 -2.03
CA ASP A 235 29.37 -9.47 -2.02
C ASP A 235 28.60 -9.77 -0.74
N ARG A 236 28.93 -9.07 0.34
CA ARG A 236 28.25 -9.17 1.63
C ARG A 236 28.36 -7.89 2.42
N ILE A 237 27.22 -7.30 2.73
CA ILE A 237 27.13 -6.12 3.58
C ILE A 237 26.67 -6.55 4.97
N ARG A 238 27.41 -6.10 5.99
CA ARG A 238 27.04 -6.29 7.40
C ARG A 238 26.35 -5.01 7.91
N PRO A 239 25.14 -5.10 8.47
CA PRO A 239 24.41 -3.92 8.95
C PRO A 239 25.20 -3.06 9.94
N THR A 240 25.98 -3.69 10.81
CA THR A 240 26.78 -3.01 11.85
C THR A 240 27.99 -2.22 11.30
N THR A 241 28.39 -2.46 10.07
CA THR A 241 29.56 -1.84 9.43
C THR A 241 29.21 -1.13 8.13
N LEU A 242 27.92 -0.94 7.85
CA LEU A 242 27.51 -0.26 6.64
C LEU A 242 28.03 1.15 6.63
N ARG A 243 28.70 1.46 5.54
CA ARG A 243 29.06 2.80 5.16
C ARG A 243 28.30 3.19 3.90
N PRO A 244 27.80 4.42 3.78
CA PRO A 244 27.07 4.85 2.60
C PRO A 244 27.97 4.78 1.35
N PHE A 245 27.34 4.42 0.23
CA PHE A 245 28.04 4.28 -1.05
C PHE A 245 27.10 4.59 -2.22
N GLY A 246 27.70 4.97 -3.33
CA GLY A 246 26.93 5.29 -4.51
C GLY A 246 27.75 5.91 -5.63
N LEU A 247 27.05 6.67 -6.45
CA LEU A 247 27.63 7.42 -7.55
C LEU A 247 27.26 8.90 -7.46
N MET A 248 28.01 9.73 -8.13
CA MET A 248 27.80 11.16 -8.15
C MET A 248 28.18 11.73 -9.51
N TRP A 249 27.41 12.68 -9.97
CA TRP A 249 27.78 13.61 -11.02
C TRP A 249 28.01 14.99 -10.43
N ALA A 250 29.03 15.68 -10.86
CA ALA A 250 29.36 17.02 -10.39
C ALA A 250 29.94 17.90 -11.48
N GLY A 251 29.50 19.13 -11.51
CA GLY A 251 29.97 20.12 -12.46
C GLY A 251 29.52 21.54 -12.15
N PRO A 252 30.01 22.54 -12.87
CA PRO A 252 29.54 23.91 -12.73
C PRO A 252 28.14 24.08 -13.27
N THR A 253 27.38 25.01 -12.69
CA THR A 253 26.05 25.40 -13.14
C THR A 253 25.95 26.92 -13.30
N GLU A 254 25.21 27.33 -14.31
CA GLU A 254 24.70 28.69 -14.49
C GLU A 254 23.35 28.87 -13.80
N PRO A 255 22.90 30.12 -13.53
CA PRO A 255 21.60 30.35 -12.94
C PRO A 255 20.46 29.77 -13.80
N GLY A 256 19.63 28.91 -13.21
CA GLY A 256 18.51 28.26 -13.89
C GLY A 256 18.94 27.09 -14.79
N GLN A 257 20.15 26.61 -14.69
CA GLN A 257 20.58 25.43 -15.43
C GLN A 257 19.82 24.20 -14.99
N VAL A 258 19.29 23.47 -15.97
CA VAL A 258 18.54 22.23 -15.78
C VAL A 258 19.45 21.04 -16.01
N VAL A 259 19.37 20.05 -15.13
CA VAL A 259 20.02 18.74 -15.25
C VAL A 259 18.98 17.65 -15.00
N GLU A 260 18.89 16.67 -15.89
CA GLU A 260 17.95 15.56 -15.78
C GLU A 260 18.69 14.25 -15.49
N LEU A 261 18.09 13.45 -14.58
CA LEU A 261 18.45 12.05 -14.36
C LEU A 261 17.28 11.16 -14.76
N ARG A 262 17.57 10.10 -15.52
CA ARG A 262 16.59 9.09 -15.92
C ARG A 262 16.94 7.77 -15.26
N PHE A 263 15.97 7.13 -14.64
CA PHE A 263 16.11 5.87 -13.94
C PHE A 263 15.21 4.80 -14.58
N GLY A 264 15.79 3.67 -14.94
CA GLY A 264 15.07 2.44 -15.19
C GLY A 264 15.32 1.48 -14.03
N PHE A 265 14.26 0.84 -13.55
CA PHE A 265 14.32 -0.13 -12.44
C PHE A 265 13.88 -1.51 -12.92
N SER A 266 14.41 -2.56 -12.27
CA SER A 266 13.98 -3.93 -12.49
C SER A 266 14.32 -4.82 -11.29
N LEU A 267 13.48 -5.82 -11.05
CA LEU A 267 13.75 -6.91 -10.12
C LEU A 267 14.45 -8.11 -10.80
N ARG A 268 14.83 -7.97 -12.08
CA ARG A 268 15.44 -9.01 -12.91
C ARG A 268 16.88 -8.70 -13.36
N GLY A 269 17.45 -7.60 -12.88
CA GLY A 269 18.81 -7.21 -13.17
C GLY A 269 18.94 -5.97 -14.06
N VAL A 270 20.19 -5.55 -14.25
CA VAL A 270 20.53 -4.26 -14.87
C VAL A 270 20.16 -4.16 -16.35
N GLU A 271 20.24 -5.25 -17.10
CA GLU A 271 19.86 -5.26 -18.51
C GLU A 271 18.35 -5.01 -18.68
N GLN A 272 17.52 -5.62 -17.82
CA GLN A 272 16.09 -5.37 -17.84
C GLN A 272 15.77 -3.95 -17.36
N ALA A 273 16.47 -3.42 -16.36
CA ALA A 273 16.33 -2.04 -15.93
C ALA A 273 16.61 -1.05 -17.07
N ARG A 274 17.66 -1.30 -17.87
CA ARG A 274 17.95 -0.53 -19.08
C ARG A 274 16.84 -0.67 -20.12
N ALA A 275 16.39 -1.91 -20.38
CA ALA A 275 15.32 -2.15 -21.34
C ALA A 275 14.03 -1.41 -20.95
N ASN A 276 13.66 -1.41 -19.66
CA ASN A 276 12.52 -0.67 -19.15
C ASN A 276 12.67 0.83 -19.39
N LEU A 277 13.85 1.40 -19.13
CA LEU A 277 14.10 2.81 -19.40
C LEU A 277 13.91 3.16 -20.88
N VAL A 278 14.49 2.35 -21.78
CA VAL A 278 14.37 2.56 -23.23
C VAL A 278 12.92 2.40 -23.71
N ALA A 279 12.21 1.42 -23.20
CA ALA A 279 10.81 1.17 -23.57
C ALA A 279 9.88 2.33 -23.16
N GLU A 280 10.09 2.89 -21.97
CA GLU A 280 9.20 3.92 -21.43
C GLU A 280 9.60 5.35 -21.79
N CYS A 281 10.91 5.61 -21.90
CA CYS A 281 11.45 6.96 -22.15
C CYS A 281 12.08 7.12 -23.54
N GLY A 282 12.25 6.05 -24.30
CA GLY A 282 12.94 6.05 -25.58
C GLY A 282 14.48 6.06 -25.46
N PRO A 283 15.19 5.76 -26.55
CA PRO A 283 16.63 5.88 -26.60
C PRO A 283 17.06 7.35 -26.64
N GLY A 284 17.96 7.77 -25.78
CA GLY A 284 18.47 9.14 -25.71
C GLY A 284 17.64 10.06 -24.81
N PRO A 285 17.98 11.34 -24.72
CA PRO A 285 17.34 12.26 -23.79
C PRO A 285 15.88 12.50 -24.17
N SER A 286 14.97 11.78 -23.52
CA SER A 286 13.55 12.13 -23.55
C SER A 286 13.33 13.32 -22.61
N SER A 287 12.47 14.25 -23.02
CA SER A 287 12.20 15.37 -22.15
C SER A 287 11.37 14.93 -20.93
N PHE A 288 11.73 15.45 -19.77
CA PHE A 288 10.92 15.33 -18.55
C PHE A 288 9.43 15.67 -18.82
N ALA A 289 9.20 16.73 -19.58
CA ALA A 289 7.87 17.19 -19.93
C ALA A 289 7.04 16.12 -20.68
N GLU A 290 7.68 15.37 -21.58
CA GLU A 290 7.00 14.31 -22.33
C GLU A 290 6.61 13.14 -21.40
N ARG A 291 7.52 12.71 -20.51
CA ARG A 291 7.20 11.67 -19.54
C ARG A 291 6.06 12.10 -18.61
N ARG A 292 6.14 13.32 -18.05
CA ARG A 292 5.07 13.89 -17.21
C ARG A 292 3.73 13.91 -17.94
N ALA A 293 3.71 14.36 -19.19
CA ALA A 293 2.49 14.42 -19.98
C ALA A 293 1.86 13.03 -20.21
N ARG A 294 2.68 12.00 -20.50
CA ARG A 294 2.21 10.62 -20.67
C ARG A 294 1.63 10.07 -19.36
N THR A 295 2.30 10.27 -18.24
CA THR A 295 1.82 9.80 -16.93
C THR A 295 0.52 10.51 -16.52
N ALA A 296 0.46 11.83 -16.69
CA ALA A 296 -0.75 12.59 -16.45
C ALA A 296 -1.91 12.14 -17.36
N HIS A 297 -1.63 11.83 -18.63
CA HIS A 297 -2.63 11.28 -19.54
C HIS A 297 -3.18 9.94 -19.05
N THR A 298 -2.32 9.02 -18.63
CA THR A 298 -2.75 7.73 -18.07
C THR A 298 -3.61 7.92 -16.82
N TRP A 299 -3.22 8.79 -15.91
CA TRP A 299 -4.03 9.11 -14.73
C TRP A 299 -5.40 9.71 -15.12
N ARG A 300 -5.44 10.64 -16.08
CA ARG A 300 -6.72 11.19 -16.58
C ARG A 300 -7.63 10.12 -17.15
N GLN A 301 -7.08 9.19 -17.92
CA GLN A 301 -7.85 8.07 -18.46
C GLN A 301 -8.36 7.14 -17.37
N THR A 302 -7.52 6.84 -16.39
CA THR A 302 -7.85 5.93 -15.28
C THR A 302 -8.92 6.53 -14.37
N LEU A 303 -8.70 7.74 -13.88
CA LEU A 303 -9.63 8.43 -12.99
C LEU A 303 -10.90 8.91 -13.72
N GLY A 304 -10.81 9.19 -15.02
CA GLY A 304 -11.94 9.61 -15.85
C GLY A 304 -13.02 8.55 -16.07
N LYS A 305 -12.76 7.30 -15.67
CA LYS A 305 -13.79 6.24 -15.64
C LYS A 305 -14.88 6.50 -14.61
N VAL A 306 -14.59 7.34 -13.61
CA VAL A 306 -15.56 7.81 -12.62
C VAL A 306 -15.89 9.26 -12.92
N GLN A 307 -17.17 9.56 -13.09
CA GLN A 307 -17.66 10.92 -13.29
C GLN A 307 -18.56 11.28 -12.12
N VAL A 308 -18.31 12.45 -11.53
CA VAL A 308 -19.05 12.94 -10.39
C VAL A 308 -19.51 14.36 -10.66
N ASP A 309 -20.79 14.59 -10.44
CA ASP A 309 -21.41 15.92 -10.45
C ASP A 309 -21.85 16.25 -9.02
N THR A 310 -21.22 17.24 -8.43
CA THR A 310 -21.53 17.73 -7.08
C THR A 310 -21.26 19.22 -6.98
N PRO A 311 -22.13 19.98 -6.30
CA PRO A 311 -21.89 21.40 -6.06
C PRO A 311 -20.80 21.69 -5.03
N SER A 312 -20.31 20.68 -4.31
CA SER A 312 -19.28 20.81 -3.29
C SER A 312 -17.89 20.49 -3.86
N ALA A 313 -17.04 21.51 -3.96
CA ALA A 313 -15.64 21.34 -4.38
C ALA A 313 -14.87 20.43 -3.43
N ASP A 314 -15.09 20.56 -2.11
CA ASP A 314 -14.41 19.73 -1.10
C ASP A 314 -14.76 18.25 -1.26
N ARG A 315 -16.06 17.92 -1.42
CA ARG A 315 -16.49 16.54 -1.66
C ARG A 315 -15.90 15.98 -2.95
N GLN A 316 -15.82 16.79 -3.98
CA GLN A 316 -15.19 16.39 -5.24
C GLN A 316 -13.70 16.11 -5.05
N THR A 317 -13.00 16.95 -4.30
CA THR A 317 -11.58 16.78 -3.98
C THR A 317 -11.35 15.51 -3.16
N VAL A 318 -12.12 15.30 -2.08
CA VAL A 318 -12.00 14.10 -1.22
C VAL A 318 -12.23 12.83 -2.04
N LEU A 319 -13.32 12.76 -2.82
CA LEU A 319 -13.63 11.58 -3.63
C LEU A 319 -12.56 11.34 -4.70
N SER A 320 -12.11 12.39 -5.39
CA SER A 320 -11.08 12.28 -6.42
C SER A 320 -9.75 11.79 -5.86
N THR A 321 -9.39 12.29 -4.68
CA THR A 321 -8.16 11.90 -3.99
C THR A 321 -8.25 10.48 -3.43
N ALA A 322 -9.39 10.09 -2.84
CA ALA A 322 -9.62 8.72 -2.39
C ALA A 322 -9.52 7.71 -3.54
N LEU A 323 -10.12 8.04 -4.71
CA LEU A 323 -10.01 7.22 -5.91
C LEU A 323 -8.56 7.12 -6.40
N TYR A 324 -7.83 8.23 -6.42
CA TYR A 324 -6.41 8.26 -6.77
C TYR A 324 -5.57 7.38 -5.82
N HIS A 325 -5.73 7.52 -4.51
CA HIS A 325 -5.01 6.71 -3.53
C HIS A 325 -5.32 5.22 -3.66
N SER A 326 -6.56 4.86 -3.97
CA SER A 326 -6.98 3.46 -4.19
C SER A 326 -6.31 2.80 -5.39
N LEU A 327 -5.69 3.56 -6.29
CA LEU A 327 -5.07 3.06 -7.52
C LEU A 327 -3.54 3.25 -7.55
N ILE A 328 -2.92 3.63 -6.44
CA ILE A 328 -1.45 3.69 -6.32
C ILE A 328 -0.87 2.28 -6.12
N LYS A 329 -1.50 1.47 -5.32
CA LYS A 329 -1.09 0.11 -4.95
C LYS A 329 -2.27 -0.87 -5.11
N PRO A 330 -2.05 -2.19 -5.21
CA PRO A 330 -0.77 -2.88 -5.30
C PRO A 330 0.01 -2.55 -6.58
N CYS A 331 1.30 -2.84 -6.60
CA CYS A 331 2.11 -2.71 -7.80
C CYS A 331 1.84 -3.89 -8.73
N LEU A 332 1.49 -3.61 -9.98
CA LEU A 332 1.45 -4.58 -11.06
C LEU A 332 2.67 -4.37 -11.95
N ALA A 333 3.57 -5.33 -11.95
CA ALA A 333 4.84 -5.26 -12.63
C ALA A 333 5.05 -6.52 -13.48
N PRO A 334 4.28 -6.69 -14.58
CA PRO A 334 4.46 -7.82 -15.46
C PRO A 334 5.92 -7.89 -15.92
N ASP A 335 6.43 -9.10 -16.12
CA ASP A 335 7.80 -9.42 -16.53
C ASP A 335 8.89 -9.08 -15.49
N GLU A 336 8.53 -8.67 -14.27
CA GLU A 336 9.49 -8.28 -13.24
C GLU A 336 9.69 -9.31 -12.13
N SER A 337 8.97 -10.43 -12.13
CA SER A 337 9.19 -11.44 -11.10
C SER A 337 10.64 -11.93 -11.10
N PRO A 338 11.32 -11.90 -9.96
CA PRO A 338 12.62 -12.55 -9.82
C PRO A 338 12.50 -14.05 -9.54
N PHE A 339 11.29 -14.60 -9.40
CA PHE A 339 11.03 -15.95 -8.91
C PHE A 339 10.50 -16.91 -9.99
N TRP A 340 9.77 -16.42 -10.99
CA TRP A 340 9.23 -17.23 -12.08
C TRP A 340 9.47 -16.61 -13.46
N PRO A 341 9.24 -17.36 -14.55
CA PRO A 341 9.56 -16.91 -15.90
C PRO A 341 8.95 -15.58 -16.32
N THR A 342 9.54 -14.95 -17.34
CA THR A 342 9.01 -13.79 -18.04
C THR A 342 7.65 -14.07 -18.67
N ASP A 343 6.93 -13.02 -19.05
CA ASP A 343 5.58 -13.05 -19.62
C ASP A 343 4.50 -13.54 -18.64
N THR A 344 4.83 -13.52 -17.36
CA THR A 344 3.93 -13.96 -16.30
C THR A 344 3.57 -12.76 -15.42
N PRO A 345 2.31 -12.56 -15.08
CA PRO A 345 1.91 -11.49 -14.17
C PRO A 345 2.67 -11.54 -12.84
N PHE A 346 3.10 -10.40 -12.38
CA PHE A 346 3.74 -10.23 -11.08
C PHE A 346 3.12 -9.02 -10.37
N ALA A 347 2.80 -9.21 -9.11
CA ALA A 347 2.31 -8.15 -8.24
C ALA A 347 3.04 -8.19 -6.91
N PHE A 348 3.23 -7.02 -6.33
CA PHE A 348 3.81 -6.90 -5.00
C PHE A 348 3.25 -5.65 -4.32
N ASP A 349 3.72 -5.38 -3.12
CA ASP A 349 3.22 -4.29 -2.29
C ASP A 349 1.70 -4.41 -2.08
N ILE A 350 1.28 -5.67 -1.91
CA ILE A 350 -0.06 -6.00 -1.43
C ILE A 350 0.01 -5.80 0.07
N ALA A 351 -0.51 -4.67 0.52
CA ALA A 351 -0.38 -4.24 1.91
C ALA A 351 -0.95 -5.28 2.85
N THR A 352 -2.25 -5.52 2.79
CA THR A 352 -2.89 -6.69 3.37
C THR A 352 -4.22 -6.97 2.69
N MET A 353 -4.50 -8.23 2.44
CA MET A 353 -5.78 -8.65 1.88
C MET A 353 -6.94 -8.29 2.81
N TRP A 354 -6.68 -8.22 4.11
CA TRP A 354 -7.61 -7.81 5.15
C TRP A 354 -8.23 -6.43 4.89
N ASP A 355 -7.42 -5.48 4.44
CA ASP A 355 -7.86 -4.11 4.18
C ASP A 355 -8.55 -3.98 2.81
N ILE A 356 -8.16 -4.80 1.83
CA ILE A 356 -8.49 -4.54 0.43
C ILE A 356 -9.52 -5.50 -0.18
N TYR A 357 -9.76 -6.69 0.41
CA TYR A 357 -10.56 -7.74 -0.21
C TYR A 357 -12.05 -7.36 -0.41
N ARG A 358 -12.59 -6.46 0.42
CA ARG A 358 -13.98 -5.94 0.34
C ARG A 358 -14.06 -4.48 -0.07
N THR A 359 -12.94 -3.83 -0.28
CA THR A 359 -12.85 -2.39 -0.58
C THR A 359 -12.20 -2.17 -1.95
N GLN A 360 -10.88 -2.18 -2.01
CA GLN A 360 -10.11 -1.87 -3.21
C GLN A 360 -10.28 -2.92 -4.32
N LEU A 361 -10.30 -4.22 -4.00
CA LEU A 361 -10.37 -5.26 -5.04
C LEU A 361 -11.69 -5.25 -5.80
N PRO A 362 -12.88 -5.09 -5.18
CA PRO A 362 -14.11 -4.84 -5.91
C PRO A 362 -14.07 -3.57 -6.76
N LEU A 363 -13.50 -2.48 -6.25
CA LEU A 363 -13.32 -1.23 -6.99
C LEU A 363 -12.43 -1.44 -8.21
N LEU A 364 -11.29 -2.11 -8.04
CA LEU A 364 -10.37 -2.44 -9.12
C LEU A 364 -11.07 -3.30 -10.20
N THR A 365 -11.85 -4.30 -9.76
CA THR A 365 -12.61 -5.17 -10.66
C THR A 365 -13.61 -4.38 -11.50
N ALA A 366 -14.31 -3.43 -10.87
CA ALA A 366 -15.30 -2.60 -11.57
C ALA A 366 -14.67 -1.61 -12.56
N LEU A 367 -13.54 -1.01 -12.19
CA LEU A 367 -12.92 0.05 -12.98
C LEU A 367 -11.89 -0.46 -13.99
N LEU A 368 -11.13 -1.48 -13.63
CA LEU A 368 -9.97 -1.99 -14.37
C LEU A 368 -9.98 -3.52 -14.40
N PRO A 369 -11.00 -4.17 -15.01
CA PRO A 369 -11.19 -5.63 -14.95
C PRO A 369 -9.97 -6.41 -15.47
N GLU A 370 -9.28 -5.93 -16.51
CA GLU A 370 -8.07 -6.58 -17.02
C GLU A 370 -6.94 -6.57 -15.97
N ARG A 371 -6.80 -5.48 -15.23
CA ARG A 371 -5.80 -5.36 -14.14
C ARG A 371 -6.19 -6.22 -12.94
N ALA A 372 -7.49 -6.40 -12.70
CA ALA A 372 -7.97 -7.31 -11.67
C ALA A 372 -7.63 -8.77 -12.01
N VAL A 373 -7.81 -9.19 -13.24
CA VAL A 373 -7.42 -10.53 -13.73
C VAL A 373 -5.90 -10.72 -13.65
N GLU A 374 -5.11 -9.71 -14.02
CA GLU A 374 -3.65 -9.74 -13.89
C GLU A 374 -3.21 -9.93 -12.43
N LEU A 375 -3.82 -9.18 -11.50
CA LEU A 375 -3.56 -9.33 -10.06
C LEU A 375 -3.96 -10.72 -9.55
N ALA A 376 -5.12 -11.22 -9.95
CA ALA A 376 -5.59 -12.55 -9.54
C ALA A 376 -4.64 -13.65 -10.04
N THR A 377 -4.18 -13.55 -11.28
CA THR A 377 -3.18 -14.49 -11.84
C THR A 377 -1.86 -14.42 -11.07
N ALA A 378 -1.39 -13.20 -10.74
CA ALA A 378 -0.20 -13.02 -9.91
C ALA A 378 -0.36 -13.65 -8.51
N LEU A 379 -1.54 -13.53 -7.88
CA LEU A 379 -1.82 -14.19 -6.59
C LEU A 379 -1.72 -15.72 -6.68
N LEU A 380 -2.17 -16.31 -7.78
CA LEU A 380 -2.05 -17.76 -7.99
C LEU A 380 -0.58 -18.18 -8.14
N HIS A 381 0.24 -17.43 -8.89
CA HIS A 381 1.69 -17.69 -8.97
C HIS A 381 2.39 -17.52 -7.62
N ILE A 382 2.01 -16.52 -6.83
CA ILE A 382 2.51 -16.40 -5.45
C ILE A 382 2.11 -17.63 -4.63
N GLY A 383 0.87 -18.10 -4.77
CA GLY A 383 0.38 -19.30 -4.10
C GLY A 383 1.16 -20.56 -4.50
N GLU A 384 1.55 -20.67 -5.76
CA GLU A 384 2.37 -21.76 -6.27
C GLU A 384 3.79 -21.73 -5.71
N GLU A 385 4.44 -20.56 -5.72
CA GLU A 385 5.82 -20.39 -5.24
C GLU A 385 5.95 -20.49 -3.71
N GLU A 386 5.01 -19.89 -2.96
CA GLU A 386 5.05 -19.81 -1.51
C GLU A 386 4.29 -20.96 -0.82
N GLY A 387 3.54 -21.76 -1.57
CA GLY A 387 2.72 -22.86 -1.07
C GLY A 387 1.37 -22.43 -0.50
N ASN A 388 1.01 -21.14 -0.55
CA ASN A 388 -0.28 -20.60 -0.11
C ASN A 388 -0.55 -19.21 -0.68
N LEU A 389 -1.82 -18.85 -0.74
CA LEU A 389 -2.24 -17.50 -1.12
C LEU A 389 -1.83 -16.49 -0.03
N PRO A 390 -1.36 -15.30 -0.40
CA PRO A 390 -0.85 -14.33 0.57
C PRO A 390 -1.97 -13.60 1.31
N ILE A 391 -1.73 -13.24 2.57
CA ILE A 391 -2.46 -12.19 3.28
C ILE A 391 -1.87 -10.82 2.89
N GLY A 392 -0.58 -10.74 2.72
CA GLY A 392 0.16 -9.61 2.17
C GLY A 392 1.37 -10.11 1.40
N TYR A 393 1.92 -9.29 0.49
CA TYR A 393 3.07 -9.70 -0.31
C TYR A 393 4.02 -8.54 -0.57
N ARG A 394 5.30 -8.76 -0.23
CA ARG A 394 6.36 -7.78 -0.38
C ARG A 394 7.06 -7.87 -1.72
N MET A 395 7.75 -6.78 -2.08
CA MET A 395 8.52 -6.69 -3.32
C MET A 395 9.59 -7.80 -3.43
N ALA A 396 10.26 -8.10 -2.34
CA ALA A 396 11.46 -8.91 -2.38
C ALA A 396 11.24 -10.40 -2.13
N ARG A 397 10.44 -10.80 -1.22
CA ARG A 397 9.99 -12.18 -0.98
C ARG A 397 9.10 -12.26 0.24
N GLY A 398 8.25 -13.24 0.21
CA GLY A 398 7.53 -13.68 1.37
C GLY A 398 6.11 -13.12 1.39
N ALA A 399 5.20 -14.05 1.19
CA ALA A 399 3.84 -13.87 1.63
C ALA A 399 3.88 -13.55 3.13
N ASP A 400 3.19 -12.50 3.53
CA ASP A 400 2.95 -12.28 4.94
C ASP A 400 2.02 -13.40 5.44
N ARG A 401 2.56 -14.18 6.36
CA ARG A 401 1.85 -15.28 7.00
C ARG A 401 1.17 -14.82 8.29
N PHE A 402 0.76 -13.56 8.33
CA PHE A 402 0.15 -12.99 9.52
C PHE A 402 -1.23 -13.60 9.78
N SER A 403 -1.20 -14.83 10.26
CA SER A 403 -2.35 -15.71 10.41
C SER A 403 -3.36 -15.28 11.49
N ARG A 404 -3.09 -14.22 12.24
CA ARG A 404 -4.04 -13.71 13.24
C ARG A 404 -5.10 -12.80 12.64
N GLN A 405 -4.79 -12.14 11.52
CA GLN A 405 -5.62 -11.11 10.91
C GLN A 405 -6.83 -11.71 10.20
N GLY A 406 -6.61 -12.71 9.34
CA GLY A 406 -7.68 -13.36 8.59
C GLY A 406 -7.22 -14.61 7.87
N SER A 407 -8.15 -15.34 7.30
CA SER A 407 -7.94 -16.56 6.52
C SER A 407 -8.74 -16.50 5.23
N ALA A 408 -8.26 -17.14 4.17
CA ALA A 408 -9.01 -17.33 2.92
C ALA A 408 -9.55 -16.04 2.27
N LEU A 409 -8.87 -14.91 2.42
CA LEU A 409 -9.37 -13.61 1.97
C LEU A 409 -9.27 -13.44 0.44
N ALA A 410 -8.22 -13.98 -0.19
CA ALA A 410 -8.08 -13.97 -1.65
C ALA A 410 -9.19 -14.77 -2.35
N HIS A 411 -9.81 -15.72 -1.66
CA HIS A 411 -10.92 -16.53 -2.16
C HIS A 411 -12.12 -15.68 -2.59
N THR A 412 -12.42 -14.64 -1.82
CA THR A 412 -13.50 -13.70 -2.14
C THR A 412 -13.27 -13.03 -3.49
N PHE A 413 -12.08 -12.50 -3.69
CA PHE A 413 -11.71 -11.81 -4.93
C PHE A 413 -11.78 -12.75 -6.15
N LEU A 414 -11.19 -13.94 -6.04
CA LEU A 414 -11.23 -14.92 -7.13
C LEU A 414 -12.65 -15.40 -7.44
N ALA A 415 -13.49 -15.61 -6.43
CA ALA A 415 -14.88 -15.98 -6.63
C ALA A 415 -15.70 -14.87 -7.29
N ASP A 416 -15.43 -13.61 -6.98
CA ASP A 416 -16.11 -12.48 -7.61
C ASP A 416 -15.74 -12.36 -9.10
N LEU A 417 -14.46 -12.54 -9.45
CA LEU A 417 -14.03 -12.57 -10.86
C LEU A 417 -14.69 -13.75 -11.61
N CYS A 418 -14.80 -14.91 -10.96
CA CYS A 418 -15.45 -16.09 -11.52
C CYS A 418 -16.95 -15.85 -11.79
N ARG A 419 -17.66 -15.27 -10.83
CA ARG A 419 -19.09 -14.94 -10.97
C ARG A 419 -19.34 -13.90 -12.05
N LEU A 420 -18.44 -12.94 -12.21
CA LEU A 420 -18.51 -11.93 -13.28
C LEU A 420 -18.15 -12.50 -14.65
N GLY A 421 -17.62 -13.72 -14.72
CA GLY A 421 -17.24 -14.36 -15.98
C GLY A 421 -16.10 -13.65 -16.70
N LEU A 422 -15.19 -13.05 -15.98
CA LEU A 422 -14.07 -12.33 -16.59
C LEU A 422 -13.14 -13.30 -17.32
N PRO A 423 -12.76 -12.98 -18.57
CA PRO A 423 -11.89 -13.85 -19.37
C PRO A 423 -10.45 -13.78 -18.87
N GLY A 424 -9.65 -14.80 -19.20
CA GLY A 424 -8.21 -14.82 -18.97
C GLY A 424 -7.77 -15.60 -17.73
N MET A 425 -8.71 -16.17 -16.96
CA MET A 425 -8.41 -16.97 -15.78
C MET A 425 -8.46 -18.46 -16.10
N ASP A 426 -7.48 -19.21 -15.59
CA ASP A 426 -7.52 -20.67 -15.50
C ASP A 426 -8.21 -21.08 -14.19
N TRP A 427 -9.50 -21.44 -14.29
CA TRP A 427 -10.33 -21.74 -13.12
C TRP A 427 -10.00 -23.10 -12.51
N ASP A 428 -9.51 -24.07 -13.27
CA ASP A 428 -9.04 -25.36 -12.74
C ASP A 428 -7.81 -25.14 -11.86
N TRP A 429 -6.84 -24.39 -12.34
CA TRP A 429 -5.66 -24.01 -11.57
C TRP A 429 -6.01 -23.20 -10.33
N ALA A 430 -6.91 -22.21 -10.45
CA ALA A 430 -7.39 -21.41 -9.33
C ALA A 430 -8.07 -22.29 -8.26
N LEU A 431 -8.93 -23.24 -8.68
CA LEU A 431 -9.62 -24.16 -7.76
C LEU A 431 -8.64 -24.99 -6.93
N VAL A 432 -7.57 -25.50 -7.54
CA VAL A 432 -6.52 -26.25 -6.81
C VAL A 432 -5.89 -25.38 -5.73
N HIS A 433 -5.52 -24.14 -6.05
CA HIS A 433 -4.88 -23.23 -5.11
C HIS A 433 -5.81 -22.80 -3.98
N LEU A 434 -7.06 -22.48 -4.28
CA LEU A 434 -8.05 -22.15 -3.25
C LEU A 434 -8.28 -23.31 -2.29
N HIS A 435 -8.44 -24.52 -2.82
CA HIS A 435 -8.64 -25.71 -2.00
C HIS A 435 -7.44 -25.99 -1.10
N ASN A 436 -6.23 -25.88 -1.61
CA ASN A 436 -5.02 -26.10 -0.82
C ASN A 436 -4.85 -25.05 0.28
N ASP A 437 -5.17 -23.80 0.00
CA ASP A 437 -5.05 -22.69 0.95
C ASP A 437 -6.01 -22.84 2.16
N LEU A 438 -7.20 -23.41 1.96
CA LEU A 438 -8.17 -23.66 3.05
C LEU A 438 -7.67 -24.64 4.12
N ARG A 439 -6.68 -25.45 3.81
CA ARG A 439 -6.07 -26.40 4.75
C ARG A 439 -4.91 -25.82 5.53
N ARG A 440 -4.46 -24.65 5.13
CA ARG A 440 -3.41 -23.93 5.83
C ARG A 440 -3.94 -23.43 7.18
N THR A 441 -3.13 -22.86 8.00
CA THR A 441 -3.39 -22.24 9.30
C THR A 441 -4.87 -22.25 9.74
N TYR A 442 -5.21 -22.84 10.86
CA TYR A 442 -6.59 -23.04 11.37
C TYR A 442 -7.52 -23.95 10.54
N GLY A 443 -7.15 -24.29 9.31
CA GLY A 443 -7.97 -25.13 8.44
C GLY A 443 -8.19 -26.54 9.00
N GLU A 444 -7.16 -27.15 9.60
CA GLU A 444 -7.26 -28.47 10.24
C GLU A 444 -8.21 -28.42 11.47
N GLU A 445 -8.10 -27.41 12.32
CA GLU A 445 -8.99 -27.22 13.45
C GLU A 445 -10.44 -27.06 12.98
N PHE A 446 -10.66 -26.22 11.96
CA PHE A 446 -11.98 -26.01 11.36
C PHE A 446 -12.58 -27.32 10.80
N LEU A 447 -11.79 -28.14 10.13
CA LEU A 447 -12.25 -29.42 9.58
C LEU A 447 -12.60 -30.41 10.69
N LEU A 448 -11.81 -30.51 11.73
CA LEU A 448 -11.99 -31.47 12.83
C LEU A 448 -13.08 -31.05 13.83
N ARG A 449 -13.14 -29.76 14.17
CA ARG A 449 -14.01 -29.25 15.24
C ARG A 449 -15.21 -28.46 14.74
N GLY A 450 -15.23 -28.06 13.48
CA GLY A 450 -16.25 -27.20 12.91
C GLY A 450 -16.12 -25.72 13.26
N VAL A 451 -15.07 -25.36 13.99
CA VAL A 451 -14.69 -23.99 14.38
C VAL A 451 -13.19 -23.84 14.29
N ALA A 452 -12.71 -22.61 14.20
CA ALA A 452 -11.30 -22.24 14.32
C ALA A 452 -11.18 -21.11 15.36
N HIS A 453 -9.99 -20.95 15.96
CA HIS A 453 -9.73 -19.89 16.94
C HIS A 453 -8.50 -19.07 16.53
N PRO A 454 -8.57 -17.73 16.61
CA PRO A 454 -9.73 -16.90 17.01
C PRO A 454 -11.00 -17.22 16.24
N ILE A 455 -12.15 -17.07 16.89
CA ILE A 455 -13.44 -17.55 16.34
C ILE A 455 -13.83 -16.90 15.01
N SER A 456 -13.34 -15.70 14.73
CA SER A 456 -13.52 -14.97 13.45
C SER A 456 -13.01 -15.75 12.25
N HIS A 457 -11.95 -16.56 12.40
CA HIS A 457 -11.44 -17.43 11.33
C HIS A 457 -12.43 -18.51 10.90
N THR A 458 -13.39 -18.87 11.78
CA THR A 458 -14.51 -19.75 11.39
C THR A 458 -15.35 -19.12 10.28
N LEU A 459 -15.58 -17.81 10.35
CA LEU A 459 -16.32 -17.07 9.32
C LEU A 459 -15.53 -17.01 8.02
N ASP A 460 -14.22 -16.69 8.10
CA ASP A 460 -13.34 -16.62 6.94
C ASP A 460 -13.24 -17.95 6.21
N LEU A 461 -13.02 -19.04 6.93
CA LEU A 461 -12.90 -20.38 6.35
C LEU A 461 -14.22 -20.87 5.76
N ALA A 462 -15.33 -20.68 6.45
CA ALA A 462 -16.65 -21.04 5.92
C ALA A 462 -16.95 -20.25 4.63
N TYR A 463 -16.64 -18.95 4.61
CA TYR A 463 -16.77 -18.13 3.41
C TYR A 463 -15.80 -18.56 2.30
N GLY A 464 -14.57 -18.91 2.66
CA GLY A 464 -13.57 -19.47 1.74
C GLY A 464 -14.04 -20.75 1.07
N TYR A 465 -14.67 -21.68 1.83
CA TYR A 465 -15.30 -22.88 1.27
C TYR A 465 -16.46 -22.55 0.34
N HIS A 466 -17.27 -21.55 0.66
CA HIS A 466 -18.31 -21.06 -0.25
C HIS A 466 -17.71 -20.53 -1.56
N CYS A 467 -16.69 -19.69 -1.47
CA CYS A 467 -16.00 -19.16 -2.65
C CYS A 467 -15.37 -20.27 -3.51
N THR A 468 -14.75 -21.25 -2.87
CA THR A 468 -14.14 -22.40 -3.58
C THR A 468 -15.22 -23.27 -4.23
N ALA A 469 -16.39 -23.41 -3.61
CA ALA A 469 -17.55 -24.08 -4.21
C ALA A 469 -18.06 -23.36 -5.48
N VAL A 470 -17.98 -22.03 -5.53
CA VAL A 470 -18.31 -21.25 -6.74
C VAL A 470 -17.39 -21.65 -7.90
N LEU A 471 -16.10 -21.79 -7.65
CA LEU A 471 -15.15 -22.23 -8.67
C LEU A 471 -15.38 -23.68 -9.06
N ALA A 472 -15.63 -24.59 -8.08
CA ALA A 472 -15.95 -25.98 -8.34
C ALA A 472 -17.18 -26.13 -9.25
N GLN A 473 -18.20 -25.30 -9.02
CA GLN A 473 -19.38 -25.23 -9.90
C GLN A 473 -19.02 -24.76 -11.31
N GLN A 474 -18.15 -23.76 -11.43
CA GLN A 474 -17.71 -23.20 -12.72
C GLN A 474 -16.98 -24.24 -13.58
N VAL A 475 -16.10 -25.03 -12.98
CA VAL A 475 -15.35 -26.08 -13.68
C VAL A 475 -16.13 -27.39 -13.80
N GLY A 476 -17.29 -27.50 -13.15
CA GLY A 476 -18.16 -28.69 -13.21
C GLY A 476 -17.75 -29.82 -12.26
N ASP A 477 -16.90 -29.55 -11.27
CA ASP A 477 -16.51 -30.54 -10.25
C ASP A 477 -17.59 -30.67 -9.16
N ARG A 478 -18.55 -31.56 -9.41
CA ARG A 478 -19.65 -31.84 -8.48
C ARG A 478 -19.19 -32.48 -7.19
N ALA A 479 -18.13 -33.27 -7.21
CA ALA A 479 -17.66 -33.96 -6.00
C ALA A 479 -17.10 -32.95 -4.99
N LEU A 480 -16.31 -31.97 -5.45
CA LEU A 480 -15.84 -30.89 -4.61
C LEU A 480 -16.98 -29.97 -4.17
N LEU A 481 -17.93 -29.66 -5.04
CA LEU A 481 -19.10 -28.86 -4.68
C LEU A 481 -19.90 -29.51 -3.53
N ASP A 482 -20.20 -30.81 -3.62
CA ASP A 482 -20.91 -31.56 -2.59
C ASP A 482 -20.10 -31.65 -1.27
N GLN A 483 -18.79 -31.70 -1.36
CA GLN A 483 -17.90 -31.69 -0.20
C GLN A 483 -17.87 -30.33 0.50
N PHE A 484 -17.84 -29.23 -0.25
CA PHE A 484 -17.64 -27.89 0.29
C PHE A 484 -18.93 -27.25 0.84
N ALA A 485 -20.09 -27.56 0.28
CA ALA A 485 -21.36 -26.98 0.70
C ALA A 485 -21.65 -27.14 2.21
N PRO A 486 -21.45 -28.31 2.83
CA PRO A 486 -21.63 -28.46 4.28
C PRO A 486 -20.61 -27.65 5.10
N LEU A 487 -19.37 -27.52 4.59
CA LEU A 487 -18.31 -26.76 5.26
C LEU A 487 -18.60 -25.26 5.22
N ALA A 488 -19.12 -24.77 4.12
CA ALA A 488 -19.58 -23.39 4.00
C ALA A 488 -20.66 -23.04 5.04
N GLY A 489 -21.52 -23.99 5.41
CA GLY A 489 -22.54 -23.80 6.42
C GLY A 489 -22.04 -23.70 7.87
N ARG A 490 -20.78 -24.04 8.13
CA ARG A 490 -20.18 -24.06 9.49
C ARG A 490 -19.98 -22.68 10.11
N TRP A 491 -20.16 -21.59 9.38
CA TRP A 491 -20.14 -20.24 9.93
C TRP A 491 -21.09 -20.10 11.14
N ARG A 492 -22.20 -20.86 11.17
CA ARG A 492 -23.17 -20.86 12.29
C ARG A 492 -22.54 -21.24 13.62
N ASN A 493 -21.53 -22.10 13.60
CA ASN A 493 -20.84 -22.56 14.80
C ASN A 493 -20.04 -21.45 15.50
N ALA A 494 -19.80 -20.34 14.83
CA ALA A 494 -19.09 -19.20 15.40
C ALA A 494 -20.01 -18.33 16.29
N PHE A 495 -21.32 -18.44 16.12
CA PHE A 495 -22.28 -17.56 16.80
C PHE A 495 -22.94 -18.24 17.99
N ASP A 496 -23.10 -17.46 19.04
CA ASP A 496 -23.93 -17.78 20.21
C ASP A 496 -25.39 -17.45 19.88
N PRO A 497 -26.29 -18.45 19.82
CA PRO A 497 -27.69 -18.23 19.46
C PRO A 497 -28.48 -17.45 20.52
N GLU A 498 -27.99 -17.38 21.78
CA GLU A 498 -28.66 -16.63 22.84
C GLU A 498 -28.45 -15.11 22.68
N THR A 499 -27.24 -14.72 22.25
CA THR A 499 -26.88 -13.31 22.09
C THR A 499 -26.95 -12.81 20.65
N GLY A 500 -26.93 -13.72 19.69
CA GLY A 500 -26.84 -13.39 18.26
C GLY A 500 -25.48 -12.82 17.83
N LEU A 501 -24.48 -12.81 18.72
CA LEU A 501 -23.12 -12.38 18.49
C LEU A 501 -22.16 -13.56 18.40
N LEU A 502 -20.94 -13.34 17.95
CA LEU A 502 -19.89 -14.35 18.01
C LEU A 502 -19.68 -14.84 19.45
N HIS A 503 -19.26 -16.09 19.61
CA HIS A 503 -18.77 -16.57 20.90
C HIS A 503 -17.59 -15.72 21.38
N ASP A 504 -17.46 -15.61 22.69
CA ASP A 504 -16.32 -14.91 23.28
C ASP A 504 -15.00 -15.62 22.92
N SER A 505 -14.04 -14.86 22.46
CA SER A 505 -12.77 -15.35 21.94
C SER A 505 -11.72 -14.24 21.90
N THR A 506 -10.50 -14.62 21.59
CA THR A 506 -9.46 -13.66 21.22
C THR A 506 -9.70 -13.18 19.81
N PHE A 507 -9.55 -11.88 19.55
CA PHE A 507 -9.68 -11.25 18.25
C PHE A 507 -8.40 -10.49 17.91
N TYR A 508 -8.23 -10.18 16.62
CA TYR A 508 -7.19 -9.29 16.15
C TYR A 508 -7.78 -7.88 16.01
N GLU A 509 -7.16 -6.90 16.63
CA GLU A 509 -7.54 -5.47 16.54
C GLU A 509 -9.00 -5.09 16.85
N GLY A 510 -9.86 -5.99 17.13
CA GLY A 510 -11.28 -5.76 17.40
C GLY A 510 -11.81 -6.71 18.45
N GLY A 511 -13.12 -6.69 18.64
CA GLY A 511 -13.85 -7.55 19.57
C GLY A 511 -15.01 -8.30 18.91
N ARG A 512 -15.76 -9.03 19.75
CA ARG A 512 -16.90 -9.82 19.25
C ARG A 512 -17.93 -8.97 18.51
N TRP A 513 -18.11 -7.71 18.88
CA TRP A 513 -19.05 -6.81 18.22
C TRP A 513 -18.59 -6.43 16.81
N ASN A 514 -17.33 -6.04 16.62
CA ASN A 514 -16.78 -5.68 15.30
C ASN A 514 -16.89 -6.83 14.31
N TYR A 515 -16.60 -8.06 14.76
CA TYR A 515 -16.59 -9.23 13.89
C TYR A 515 -17.96 -9.87 13.68
N SER A 516 -18.97 -9.57 14.52
CA SER A 516 -20.29 -10.21 14.44
C SER A 516 -21.14 -9.76 13.25
N PHE A 517 -20.79 -8.64 12.62
CA PHE A 517 -21.57 -8.04 11.53
C PHE A 517 -20.90 -8.17 10.15
N ARG A 518 -19.94 -9.06 10.04
CA ARG A 518 -19.37 -9.40 8.74
C ARG A 518 -20.41 -9.95 7.78
N LEU A 519 -20.31 -9.55 6.50
CA LEU A 519 -21.21 -10.03 5.46
C LEU A 519 -20.86 -11.47 5.08
N LEU A 520 -21.82 -12.36 5.27
CA LEU A 520 -21.73 -13.78 4.95
C LEU A 520 -22.48 -14.08 3.64
N HIS A 521 -22.19 -15.23 3.06
CA HIS A 521 -22.87 -15.71 1.85
C HIS A 521 -24.35 -16.07 2.08
N ASP A 522 -24.78 -16.24 3.34
CA ASP A 522 -26.14 -16.58 3.74
C ASP A 522 -26.61 -15.63 4.85
N MET A 523 -26.82 -14.37 4.46
CA MET A 523 -27.28 -13.34 5.39
C MET A 523 -28.69 -13.59 5.89
N ALA A 524 -29.55 -14.26 5.11
CA ALA A 524 -30.91 -14.61 5.55
C ALA A 524 -30.86 -15.53 6.77
N ALA A 525 -30.10 -16.62 6.70
CA ALA A 525 -29.93 -17.53 7.83
C ALA A 525 -29.15 -16.87 9.00
N ARG A 526 -28.24 -15.93 8.71
CA ARG A 526 -27.55 -15.15 9.76
C ARG A 526 -28.53 -14.28 10.56
N ILE A 527 -29.48 -13.66 9.89
CA ILE A 527 -30.53 -12.83 10.50
C ILE A 527 -31.49 -13.70 11.30
N GLU A 528 -31.90 -14.85 10.74
CA GLU A 528 -32.73 -15.81 11.44
C GLU A 528 -32.09 -16.30 12.76
N LEU A 529 -30.77 -16.61 12.72
CA LEU A 529 -30.00 -17.00 13.90
C LEU A 529 -29.99 -15.90 14.98
N ALA A 530 -30.02 -14.65 14.59
CA ALA A 530 -30.09 -13.52 15.52
C ALA A 530 -31.50 -13.22 16.06
N GLY A 531 -32.50 -14.02 15.69
CA GLY A 531 -33.88 -13.84 16.12
C GLY A 531 -34.76 -13.06 15.14
N GLY A 532 -34.33 -12.92 13.89
CA GLY A 532 -35.04 -12.24 12.82
C GLY A 532 -34.66 -10.78 12.64
N ASP A 533 -35.26 -10.13 11.64
CA ASP A 533 -34.90 -8.77 11.19
C ASP A 533 -34.86 -7.76 12.34
N ALA A 534 -35.91 -7.72 13.17
CA ALA A 534 -35.98 -6.73 14.25
C ALA A 534 -34.90 -6.93 15.32
N ALA A 535 -34.60 -8.19 15.67
CA ALA A 535 -33.56 -8.50 16.63
C ALA A 535 -32.15 -8.16 16.06
N PHE A 536 -31.92 -8.53 14.81
CA PHE A 536 -30.66 -8.23 14.12
C PHE A 536 -30.43 -6.72 13.95
N VAL A 537 -31.46 -5.95 13.56
CA VAL A 537 -31.41 -4.49 13.52
C VAL A 537 -31.12 -3.91 14.90
N GLY A 538 -31.74 -4.46 15.96
CA GLY A 538 -31.47 -4.03 17.33
C GLY A 538 -30.01 -4.24 17.77
N LEU A 539 -29.35 -5.32 17.32
CA LEU A 539 -27.92 -5.52 17.55
C LEU A 539 -27.06 -4.50 16.81
N LEU A 540 -27.38 -4.23 15.53
CA LEU A 540 -26.69 -3.21 14.73
C LEU A 540 -26.90 -1.82 15.32
N ASP A 541 -28.12 -1.46 15.72
CA ASP A 541 -28.41 -0.17 16.33
C ASP A 541 -27.61 0.04 17.63
N ARG A 542 -27.41 -1.01 18.43
CA ARG A 542 -26.54 -0.97 19.61
C ARG A 542 -25.08 -0.78 19.23
N PHE A 543 -24.60 -1.49 18.22
CA PHE A 543 -23.22 -1.37 17.74
C PHE A 543 -22.90 0.03 17.22
N PHE A 544 -23.79 0.58 16.40
CA PHE A 544 -23.64 1.93 15.85
C PHE A 544 -24.10 3.06 16.79
N GLY A 545 -24.58 2.73 17.98
CA GLY A 545 -25.00 3.74 18.97
C GLY A 545 -26.25 4.52 18.58
N VAL A 546 -27.16 3.92 17.79
CA VAL A 546 -28.43 4.57 17.42
C VAL A 546 -29.28 4.79 18.67
N GLY A 547 -29.58 6.07 18.97
CA GLY A 547 -30.32 6.43 20.18
C GLY A 547 -29.52 6.39 21.48
N ALA A 548 -28.22 6.12 21.42
CA ALA A 548 -27.34 6.18 22.57
C ALA A 548 -26.91 7.64 22.91
N ASP A 549 -26.48 7.84 24.13
CA ASP A 549 -25.87 9.11 24.53
C ASP A 549 -24.52 9.30 23.85
N PRO A 550 -24.11 10.55 23.53
CA PRO A 550 -22.79 10.84 23.01
C PRO A 550 -21.68 10.33 23.93
N VAL A 551 -20.63 9.82 23.33
CA VAL A 551 -19.42 9.40 24.07
C VAL A 551 -18.76 10.64 24.64
N LYS A 552 -18.53 10.65 25.95
CA LYS A 552 -17.82 11.75 26.60
C LYS A 552 -16.34 11.66 26.22
N GLN A 553 -15.82 12.76 25.70
CA GLN A 553 -14.41 13.01 25.42
C GLN A 553 -13.82 12.10 24.31
N PRO A 554 -14.17 12.35 23.04
CA PRO A 554 -13.43 11.81 21.92
C PRO A 554 -11.93 12.11 22.08
N GLY A 555 -11.10 11.10 21.97
CA GLY A 555 -9.64 11.25 22.02
C GLY A 555 -8.98 11.13 23.40
N LEU A 556 -9.70 10.88 24.48
CA LEU A 556 -9.08 10.37 25.69
C LEU A 556 -8.76 8.88 25.54
N ALA A 557 -7.59 8.47 26.04
CA ALA A 557 -7.30 7.06 26.19
C ALA A 557 -8.38 6.42 27.08
N PRO A 558 -8.93 5.26 26.70
CA PRO A 558 -9.87 4.55 27.55
C PRO A 558 -9.19 4.17 28.88
N THR A 559 -9.97 4.10 29.95
CA THR A 559 -9.50 3.58 31.24
C THR A 559 -9.13 2.09 31.11
N GLU A 560 -8.36 1.56 32.05
CA GLU A 560 -8.04 0.11 32.07
C GLU A 560 -9.31 -0.77 32.13
N ASP A 561 -10.36 -0.32 32.82
CA ASP A 561 -11.62 -1.03 32.92
C ASP A 561 -12.39 -0.97 31.61
N GLU A 562 -12.44 0.19 30.93
CA GLU A 562 -13.02 0.33 29.60
C GLU A 562 -12.25 -0.50 28.58
N MET A 563 -10.93 -0.56 28.66
CA MET A 563 -10.10 -1.43 27.80
C MET A 563 -10.38 -2.92 28.09
N ARG A 564 -10.54 -3.29 29.35
CA ARG A 564 -10.83 -4.67 29.73
C ARG A 564 -12.22 -5.09 29.29
N GLU A 565 -13.20 -4.22 29.38
CA GLU A 565 -14.55 -4.44 28.88
C GLU A 565 -14.65 -4.25 27.35
N GLY A 566 -13.52 -3.84 26.72
CA GLY A 566 -13.43 -3.62 25.29
C GLY A 566 -14.17 -2.35 24.86
N TYR A 567 -13.96 -1.23 25.55
CA TYR A 567 -14.59 0.04 25.22
C TYR A 567 -14.38 0.41 23.75
N ALA A 568 -13.13 0.34 23.29
CA ALA A 568 -12.77 0.51 21.90
C ALA A 568 -13.16 -0.70 21.01
N LEU A 569 -13.60 -1.81 21.59
CA LEU A 569 -13.88 -3.07 20.92
C LEU A 569 -15.38 -3.41 20.90
N HIS A 570 -16.21 -2.66 21.63
CA HIS A 570 -17.65 -2.89 21.75
C HIS A 570 -18.52 -1.94 20.93
N ARG A 571 -17.90 -0.91 20.35
CA ARG A 571 -18.60 0.10 19.56
C ARG A 571 -17.97 0.28 18.21
N PHE A 572 -18.72 0.82 17.28
CA PHE A 572 -18.20 1.25 16.01
C PHE A 572 -17.17 2.37 16.20
N GLU A 573 -16.02 2.21 15.60
CA GLU A 573 -14.85 3.06 15.77
C GLU A 573 -14.61 3.99 14.56
N GLY A 574 -15.65 4.31 13.82
CA GLY A 574 -15.53 5.20 12.67
C GLY A 574 -14.65 4.69 11.53
N LEU A 575 -14.69 3.37 11.25
CA LEU A 575 -13.85 2.67 10.25
C LEU A 575 -12.37 2.49 10.65
N ASN A 576 -12.07 2.48 11.93
CA ASN A 576 -10.73 2.19 12.41
C ASN A 576 -10.32 0.72 12.29
N ASN A 577 -11.31 -0.17 12.26
CA ASN A 577 -11.09 -1.60 12.12
C ASN A 577 -11.74 -2.08 10.82
N GLU A 578 -11.04 -2.91 10.08
CA GLU A 578 -11.47 -3.35 8.74
C GLU A 578 -12.80 -4.10 8.71
N PRO A 579 -13.16 -4.94 9.70
CA PRO A 579 -14.51 -5.53 9.76
C PRO A 579 -15.63 -4.49 9.80
N ASP A 580 -15.37 -3.33 10.34
CA ASP A 580 -16.36 -2.26 10.45
C ASP A 580 -16.74 -1.66 9.08
N MET A 581 -15.93 -1.87 8.05
CA MET A 581 -16.23 -1.45 6.68
C MET A 581 -17.41 -2.22 6.07
N GLU A 582 -17.65 -3.45 6.51
CA GLU A 582 -18.77 -4.27 6.04
C GLU A 582 -20.07 -4.02 6.84
N ALA A 583 -19.93 -3.74 8.12
CA ALA A 583 -21.04 -3.69 9.08
C ALA A 583 -22.19 -2.74 8.70
N PRO A 584 -21.97 -1.53 8.15
CA PRO A 584 -23.07 -0.66 7.74
C PRO A 584 -24.01 -1.27 6.70
N TRP A 585 -23.46 -2.14 5.85
CA TRP A 585 -24.22 -2.78 4.77
C TRP A 585 -25.09 -3.94 5.26
N ALA A 586 -24.86 -4.45 6.47
CA ALA A 586 -25.63 -5.52 7.06
C ALA A 586 -27.11 -5.14 7.27
N TYR A 587 -27.39 -3.87 7.52
CA TYR A 587 -28.77 -3.37 7.64
C TYR A 587 -29.62 -3.60 6.38
N GLN A 588 -29.03 -3.56 5.20
CA GLN A 588 -29.77 -3.74 3.94
C GLN A 588 -30.44 -5.12 3.86
N TYR A 589 -29.75 -6.15 4.38
CA TYR A 589 -30.25 -7.52 4.39
C TYR A 589 -31.42 -7.72 5.36
N ALA A 590 -31.55 -6.83 6.36
CA ALA A 590 -32.67 -6.79 7.31
C ALA A 590 -33.72 -5.72 6.96
N GLY A 591 -33.75 -5.27 5.70
CA GLY A 591 -34.76 -4.33 5.18
C GLY A 591 -34.63 -2.89 5.68
N ARG A 592 -33.44 -2.47 6.16
CA ARG A 592 -33.19 -1.12 6.70
C ARG A 592 -32.07 -0.38 5.94
N PRO A 593 -32.23 -0.18 4.61
CA PRO A 593 -31.26 0.60 3.83
C PRO A 593 -31.14 2.06 4.28
N ASP A 594 -32.18 2.61 4.93
CA ASP A 594 -32.17 3.92 5.59
C ASP A 594 -31.09 4.00 6.66
N ARG A 595 -30.93 2.95 7.49
CA ARG A 595 -29.88 2.88 8.51
C ARG A 595 -28.49 2.80 7.91
N THR A 596 -28.31 2.05 6.82
CA THR A 596 -27.05 2.07 6.06
C THR A 596 -26.72 3.50 5.63
N ALA A 597 -27.71 4.23 5.08
CA ALA A 597 -27.50 5.61 4.65
C ALA A 597 -27.16 6.54 5.82
N ASP A 598 -27.83 6.42 6.96
CA ASP A 598 -27.55 7.21 8.16
C ASP A 598 -26.11 7.00 8.66
N VAL A 599 -25.65 5.74 8.73
CA VAL A 599 -24.29 5.40 9.21
C VAL A 599 -23.25 5.89 8.21
N VAL A 600 -23.40 5.60 6.92
CA VAL A 600 -22.46 6.04 5.88
C VAL A 600 -22.42 7.57 5.80
N HIS A 601 -23.57 8.24 5.92
CA HIS A 601 -23.61 9.70 5.96
C HIS A 601 -22.83 10.26 7.16
N ALA A 602 -23.01 9.67 8.34
CA ALA A 602 -22.27 10.09 9.54
C ALA A 602 -20.75 9.88 9.40
N ILE A 603 -20.31 8.77 8.76
CA ILE A 603 -18.89 8.53 8.47
C ILE A 603 -18.32 9.61 7.54
N VAL A 604 -19.04 9.96 6.49
CA VAL A 604 -18.56 10.91 5.47
C VAL A 604 -18.57 12.36 5.98
N GLN A 605 -19.40 12.68 6.97
CA GLN A 605 -19.51 14.05 7.51
C GLN A 605 -18.54 14.36 8.65
N ASN A 606 -17.97 13.35 9.28
CA ASN A 606 -17.09 13.48 10.44
C ASN A 606 -15.73 12.82 10.18
#